data_9f818a606f86d4f9cc86678f3b281010
#
_entry.id   9f818a606f86d4f9cc86678f3b281010
#
_cell.length_a   1.000
_cell.length_b   1.000
_cell.length_c   1.000
_cell.angle_alpha   90.00
_cell.angle_beta   90.00
_cell.angle_gamma   90.00
#
_symmetry.space_group_name_H-M   'P 1'
#
loop_
_entity.id
_entity.type
_entity.pdbx_description
1 polymer ?
#
loop_
_entity_poly.entity_id
_entity_poly.type
_entity_poly.pdbx_seq_one_letter_code
_entity_poly.pdbx_strand_id
1 'polypeptide(L)'
;MIIPQSLEELASYVEQEGKKVFFFSADWCGDCRYIQPFLPEIEAENPEFTLILVDRDQYLDLAKLWDIYGIPSLVVLDKDRELGRFVNRDRKTKAQISEFLAGLK
;
A
#
# COMPACT_ATOMS: atom_id res chain seq x y z
N MET A 1 3.71 7.80 -7.55
CA MET A 1 2.80 6.74 -7.08
C MET A 1 2.13 6.10 -8.29
N ILE A 2 2.08 4.78 -8.30
CA ILE A 2 1.50 4.01 -9.41
C ILE A 2 0.05 3.68 -9.08
N ILE A 3 -0.84 3.86 -10.05
CA ILE A 3 -2.26 3.49 -9.92
C ILE A 3 -2.54 2.43 -11.01
N PRO A 4 -2.59 1.14 -10.64
CA PRO A 4 -2.85 0.08 -11.63
C PRO A 4 -4.21 0.26 -12.28
N GLN A 5 -4.28 0.00 -13.58
CA GLN A 5 -5.51 0.15 -14.36
C GLN A 5 -6.23 -1.19 -14.58
N SER A 6 -5.57 -2.30 -14.22
CA SER A 6 -6.14 -3.64 -14.38
C SER A 6 -5.53 -4.58 -13.35
N LEU A 7 -6.17 -5.73 -13.17
CA LEU A 7 -5.65 -6.79 -12.29
C LEU A 7 -4.33 -7.33 -12.83
N GLU A 8 -4.21 -7.47 -14.14
CA GLU A 8 -2.98 -7.93 -14.79
C GLU A 8 -1.82 -6.99 -14.51
N GLU A 9 -2.06 -5.68 -14.60
CA GLU A 9 -1.04 -4.68 -14.28
C GLU A 9 -0.64 -4.78 -12.82
N LEU A 10 -1.61 -4.87 -11.91
CA LEU A 10 -1.36 -5.01 -10.47
C LEU A 10 -0.52 -6.25 -10.18
N ALA A 11 -0.88 -7.39 -10.79
CA ALA A 11 -0.16 -8.63 -10.61
C ALA A 11 1.28 -8.53 -11.11
N SER A 12 1.52 -7.77 -12.17
CA SER A 12 2.88 -7.58 -12.69
C SER A 12 3.79 -6.89 -11.68
N TYR A 13 3.25 -5.98 -10.88
CA TYR A 13 4.04 -5.30 -9.84
C TYR A 13 4.38 -6.24 -8.68
N VAL A 14 3.52 -7.21 -8.39
CA VAL A 14 3.80 -8.21 -7.33
C VAL A 14 5.08 -8.98 -7.66
N GLU A 15 5.26 -9.33 -8.93
CA GLU A 15 6.40 -10.13 -9.38
C GLU A 15 7.69 -9.32 -9.58
N GLN A 16 7.62 -8.00 -9.61
CA GLN A 16 8.80 -7.17 -9.84
C GLN A 16 9.75 -7.21 -8.66
N GLU A 17 11.04 -7.15 -8.96
CA GLU A 17 12.07 -6.98 -7.94
C GLU A 17 12.04 -5.56 -7.39
N GLY A 18 12.56 -5.39 -6.17
CA GLY A 18 12.56 -4.12 -5.47
C GLY A 18 11.39 -4.02 -4.50
N LYS A 19 11.52 -3.10 -3.55
CA LYS A 19 10.54 -2.95 -2.48
C LYS A 19 9.33 -2.15 -2.97
N LYS A 20 8.15 -2.75 -2.89
CA LYS A 20 6.89 -2.15 -3.31
C LYS A 20 5.94 -2.09 -2.14
N VAL A 21 5.28 -0.94 -1.98
CA VAL A 21 4.27 -0.73 -0.95
C VAL A 21 2.91 -0.75 -1.64
N PHE A 22 2.11 -1.75 -1.35
CA PHE A 22 0.73 -1.83 -1.82
C PHE A 22 -0.15 -1.16 -0.78
N PHE A 23 -0.65 0.02 -1.13
CA PHE A 23 -1.48 0.84 -0.25
C PHE A 23 -2.94 0.63 -0.61
N PHE A 24 -3.68 -0.05 0.26
CA PHE A 24 -5.10 -0.36 0.06
C PHE A 24 -5.96 0.76 0.60
N SER A 25 -6.83 1.29 -0.24
CA SER A 25 -7.64 2.46 0.03
C SER A 25 -9.00 2.33 -0.65
N ALA A 26 -9.92 3.24 -0.32
CA ALA A 26 -11.21 3.36 -0.99
C ALA A 26 -11.69 4.82 -0.91
N ASP A 27 -12.45 5.25 -1.92
CA ASP A 27 -12.91 6.64 -2.00
C ASP A 27 -13.83 7.04 -0.84
N TRP A 28 -14.64 6.10 -0.34
CA TRP A 28 -15.58 6.36 0.75
C TRP A 28 -14.92 6.40 2.12
N CYS A 29 -13.68 5.97 2.23
CA CYS A 29 -12.98 5.82 3.50
C CYS A 29 -12.37 7.15 3.95
N GLY A 30 -12.91 7.73 5.04
CA GLY A 30 -12.42 9.01 5.56
C GLY A 30 -10.96 8.98 6.01
N ASP A 31 -10.54 7.90 6.67
CA ASP A 31 -9.17 7.74 7.12
C ASP A 31 -8.20 7.54 5.96
N CYS A 32 -8.67 6.95 4.86
CA CYS A 32 -7.89 6.85 3.62
C CYS A 32 -7.68 8.24 3.01
N ARG A 33 -8.75 9.04 2.94
CA ARG A 33 -8.67 10.41 2.41
C ARG A 33 -7.79 11.30 3.28
N TYR A 34 -7.74 11.06 4.58
CA TYR A 34 -6.87 11.81 5.48
C TYR A 34 -5.40 11.65 5.12
N ILE A 35 -4.95 10.40 4.90
CA ILE A 35 -3.52 10.11 4.67
C ILE A 35 -3.12 10.28 3.21
N GLN A 36 -4.04 10.15 2.28
CA GLN A 36 -3.71 10.15 0.85
C GLN A 36 -2.94 11.38 0.38
N PRO A 37 -3.25 12.62 0.83
CA PRO A 37 -2.47 13.80 0.43
C PRO A 37 -1.00 13.74 0.86
N PHE A 38 -0.65 12.94 1.85
CA PHE A 38 0.72 12.80 2.33
C PHE A 38 1.52 11.74 1.58
N LEU A 39 0.87 10.91 0.76
CA LEU A 39 1.55 9.82 0.07
C LEU A 39 2.67 10.27 -0.88
N PRO A 40 2.51 11.34 -1.66
CA PRO A 40 3.61 11.82 -2.50
C PRO A 40 4.85 12.20 -1.69
N GLU A 41 4.66 12.81 -0.52
CA GLU A 41 5.76 13.18 0.37
C GLU A 41 6.42 11.93 0.97
N ILE A 42 5.62 10.96 1.39
CA ILE A 42 6.12 9.69 1.90
C ILE A 42 6.96 8.98 0.83
N GLU A 43 6.48 8.97 -0.41
CA GLU A 43 7.20 8.36 -1.53
C GLU A 43 8.54 9.06 -1.78
N ALA A 44 8.53 10.40 -1.77
CA ALA A 44 9.74 11.19 -1.99
C ALA A 44 10.78 10.96 -0.88
N GLU A 45 10.34 10.79 0.35
CA GLU A 45 11.22 10.56 1.50
C GLU A 45 11.71 9.13 1.64
N ASN A 46 11.12 8.19 0.87
CA ASN A 46 11.46 6.77 0.92
C ASN A 46 11.71 6.24 -0.49
N PRO A 47 12.76 6.74 -1.19
CA PRO A 47 12.95 6.45 -2.60
C PRO A 47 13.28 4.98 -2.91
N GLU A 48 13.66 4.18 -1.93
CA GLU A 48 13.87 2.75 -2.13
C GLU A 48 12.56 1.97 -2.26
N PHE A 49 11.42 2.60 -1.95
CA PHE A 49 10.09 1.98 -2.06
C PHE A 49 9.31 2.58 -3.23
N THR A 50 8.62 1.73 -3.97
CA THR A 50 7.66 2.15 -4.99
C THR A 50 6.26 2.02 -4.39
N LEU A 51 5.50 3.13 -4.37
CA LEU A 51 4.14 3.12 -3.84
C LEU A 51 3.14 2.79 -4.95
N ILE A 52 2.27 1.82 -4.66
CA ILE A 52 1.22 1.35 -5.57
C ILE A 52 -0.11 1.51 -4.85
N LEU A 53 -0.98 2.37 -5.39
CA LEU A 53 -2.29 2.62 -4.82
C LEU A 53 -3.27 1.56 -5.33
N VAL A 54 -3.90 0.83 -4.41
CA VAL A 54 -4.83 -0.24 -4.73
C VAL A 54 -6.22 0.13 -4.23
N ASP A 55 -7.18 0.21 -5.15
CA ASP A 55 -8.58 0.40 -4.76
C ASP A 55 -9.12 -0.93 -4.21
N ARG A 56 -9.39 -0.96 -2.90
CA ARG A 56 -9.85 -2.15 -2.20
C ARG A 56 -11.15 -2.70 -2.80
N ASP A 57 -12.05 -1.82 -3.24
CA ASP A 57 -13.34 -2.24 -3.78
C ASP A 57 -13.21 -2.81 -5.19
N GLN A 58 -12.35 -2.20 -6.01
CA GLN A 58 -12.08 -2.70 -7.36
C GLN A 58 -11.40 -4.08 -7.33
N TYR A 59 -10.50 -4.28 -6.37
CA TYR A 59 -9.71 -5.51 -6.25
C TYR A 59 -10.07 -6.25 -4.95
N LEU A 60 -11.37 -6.38 -4.69
CA LEU A 60 -11.88 -6.95 -3.45
C LEU A 60 -11.40 -8.39 -3.23
N ASP A 61 -11.37 -9.19 -4.29
CA ASP A 61 -10.92 -10.58 -4.18
C ASP A 61 -9.46 -10.66 -3.76
N LEU A 62 -8.62 -9.78 -4.30
CA LEU A 62 -7.21 -9.70 -3.90
C LEU A 62 -7.10 -9.28 -2.44
N ALA A 63 -7.87 -8.27 -2.03
CA ALA A 63 -7.86 -7.80 -0.65
C ALA A 63 -8.23 -8.92 0.31
N LYS A 64 -9.22 -9.72 -0.04
CA LYS A 64 -9.63 -10.89 0.76
C LYS A 64 -8.53 -11.94 0.81
N LEU A 65 -7.92 -12.24 -0.33
CA LEU A 65 -6.84 -13.20 -0.43
C LEU A 65 -5.65 -12.81 0.44
N TRP A 66 -5.35 -11.52 0.52
CA TRP A 66 -4.23 -11.00 1.29
C TRP A 66 -4.60 -10.65 2.74
N ASP A 67 -5.80 -11.00 3.18
CA ASP A 67 -6.29 -10.71 4.53
C ASP A 67 -6.27 -9.21 4.88
N ILE A 68 -6.67 -8.38 3.92
CA ILE A 68 -6.81 -6.93 4.15
C ILE A 68 -8.18 -6.69 4.77
N TYR A 69 -8.27 -6.80 6.08
CA TYR A 69 -9.54 -6.70 6.80
C TYR A 69 -9.88 -5.27 7.22
N GLY A 70 -9.05 -4.32 6.94
CA GLY A 70 -9.25 -2.91 7.24
C GLY A 70 -8.50 -2.02 6.28
N ILE A 71 -8.89 -0.76 6.18
CA ILE A 71 -8.23 0.26 5.36
C ILE A 71 -8.20 1.59 6.12
N PRO A 72 -7.19 2.43 5.89
CA PRO A 72 -6.05 2.23 4.99
C PRO A 72 -5.09 1.16 5.53
N SER A 73 -4.54 0.35 4.65
CA SER A 73 -3.62 -0.72 5.02
C SER A 73 -2.48 -0.81 4.01
N LEU A 74 -1.31 -1.26 4.48
CA LEU A 74 -0.12 -1.37 3.66
C LEU A 74 0.45 -2.79 3.74
N VAL A 75 0.85 -3.31 2.58
CA VAL A 75 1.62 -4.56 2.49
C VAL A 75 2.85 -4.27 1.65
N VAL A 76 4.03 -4.65 2.14
CA VAL A 76 5.29 -4.41 1.45
C VAL A 76 5.85 -5.72 0.96
N LEU A 77 6.11 -5.79 -0.35
CA LEU A 77 6.70 -6.96 -0.99
C LEU A 77 8.02 -6.60 -1.65
N ASP A 78 8.95 -7.56 -1.68
CA ASP A 78 10.11 -7.53 -2.56
C ASP A 78 10.02 -8.79 -3.40
N LYS A 79 9.90 -8.62 -4.74
CA LYS A 79 9.43 -9.67 -5.62
C LYS A 79 8.08 -10.17 -5.08
N ASP A 80 7.87 -11.46 -4.95
CA ASP A 80 6.62 -12.00 -4.39
C ASP A 80 6.71 -12.29 -2.88
N ARG A 81 7.78 -11.84 -2.22
CA ARG A 81 8.00 -12.08 -0.80
C ARG A 81 7.52 -10.91 0.04
N GLU A 82 6.68 -11.19 1.02
CA GLU A 82 6.20 -10.17 1.94
C GLU A 82 7.29 -9.80 2.95
N LEU A 83 7.65 -8.50 3.01
CA LEU A 83 8.60 -7.98 3.97
C LEU A 83 7.93 -7.52 5.25
N GLY A 84 6.69 -7.06 5.17
CA GLY A 84 5.93 -6.60 6.31
C GLY A 84 4.56 -6.12 5.93
N ARG A 85 3.70 -5.94 6.93
CA ARG A 85 2.35 -5.41 6.71
C ARG A 85 1.92 -4.55 7.87
N PHE A 86 1.11 -3.55 7.55
CA PHE A 86 0.53 -2.62 8.50
C PHE A 86 -0.97 -2.61 8.21
N VAL A 87 -1.68 -3.63 8.72
CA VAL A 87 -3.07 -3.91 8.38
C VAL A 87 -3.92 -3.84 9.64
N ASN A 88 -4.83 -2.88 9.67
CA ASN A 88 -5.88 -2.75 10.66
C ASN A 88 -6.90 -1.73 10.16
N ARG A 89 -7.88 -1.36 10.98
CA ARG A 89 -8.94 -0.41 10.61
C ARG A 89 -8.66 1.01 11.06
N ASP A 90 -7.51 1.26 11.67
CA ASP A 90 -7.21 2.55 12.26
C ASP A 90 -6.67 3.53 11.23
N ARG A 91 -6.92 4.82 11.51
CA ARG A 91 -6.27 5.92 10.79
C ARG A 91 -4.76 5.79 10.96
N LYS A 92 -4.03 6.09 9.89
CA LYS A 92 -2.58 6.09 9.90
C LYS A 92 -2.05 7.47 9.60
N THR A 93 -1.04 7.89 10.37
CA THR A 93 -0.37 9.17 10.15
C THR A 93 0.86 8.98 9.28
N LYS A 94 1.34 10.08 8.70
CA LYS A 94 2.60 10.07 7.96
C LYS A 94 3.74 9.50 8.82
N ALA A 95 3.82 9.93 10.08
CA ALA A 95 4.86 9.46 10.99
C ALA A 95 4.80 7.95 11.21
N GLN A 96 3.61 7.39 11.39
CA GLN A 96 3.44 5.96 11.56
C GLN A 96 3.88 5.17 10.34
N ILE A 97 3.51 5.63 9.15
CA ILE A 97 3.89 4.96 7.91
C ILE A 97 5.40 5.07 7.69
N SER A 98 5.99 6.23 7.93
CA SER A 98 7.43 6.44 7.77
C SER A 98 8.22 5.53 8.72
N GLU A 99 7.77 5.39 9.96
CA GLU A 99 8.39 4.49 10.94
C GLU A 99 8.27 3.03 10.51
N PHE A 100 7.10 2.63 10.03
CA PHE A 100 6.88 1.27 9.52
C PHE A 100 7.84 0.96 8.38
N LEU A 101 7.95 1.85 7.39
CA LEU A 101 8.86 1.66 6.25
C LEU A 101 10.32 1.66 6.68
N ALA A 102 10.69 2.48 7.65
CA ALA A 102 12.07 2.52 8.16
C ALA A 102 12.50 1.16 8.72
N GLY A 103 11.59 0.42 9.32
CA GLY A 103 11.87 -0.91 9.83
C GLY A 103 12.08 -1.98 8.75
N LEU A 104 11.77 -1.65 7.48
CA LEU A 104 11.84 -2.58 6.35
C LEU A 104 12.97 -2.23 5.37
N LYS A 105 13.77 -1.23 5.69
CA LYS A 105 14.90 -0.83 4.85
C LYS A 105 16.08 -1.79 4.94
#